data_ea4fc6e864a6721caf47445bbc1ae232
#
_entry.id   ea4fc6e864a6721caf47445bbc1ae232
#
_cell.length_a   1.000
_cell.length_b   1.000
_cell.length_c   1.000
_cell.angle_alpha   90.00
_cell.angle_beta   90.00
_cell.angle_gamma   90.00
#
_symmetry.space_group_name_H-M   'P 1'
#
loop_
_entity.id
_entity.type
_entity.pdbx_description
1 polymer ?
#
loop_
_entity_poly.entity_id
_entity_poly.type
_entity_poly.pdbx_seq_one_letter_code
_entity_poly.pdbx_strand_id
1 'polypeptide(L)'
;MDLIGKGRHIRTVPVPNWVKSAVDAWTAAGGISSGRVFRCVSKRGSVWGTGINEKVVWCVVRECAAKSGIVKLAPHDLRRSCARLCHVAGGEIEQIQFLLGNDGTVPRMQAKVEECGERLHRD
;
A
#
# COMPACT_ATOMS: atom_id res chain seq x y z
N MET A 1 -10.73 -7.33 -3.52
CA MET A 1 -10.02 -7.78 -2.30
C MET A 1 -10.48 -6.92 -1.15
N ASP A 2 -11.00 -7.52 -0.11
CA ASP A 2 -11.52 -6.80 1.04
C ASP A 2 -10.46 -6.73 2.14
N LEU A 3 -10.22 -5.52 2.63
CA LEU A 3 -9.25 -5.24 3.68
C LEU A 3 -9.98 -4.76 4.92
N ILE A 4 -9.69 -5.36 6.06
CA ILE A 4 -10.22 -4.92 7.35
C ILE A 4 -9.20 -3.99 7.99
N GLY A 5 -9.55 -2.71 8.10
CA GLY A 5 -8.71 -1.69 8.72
C GLY A 5 -9.00 -1.47 10.21
N LYS A 6 -8.33 -0.49 10.80
CA LYS A 6 -8.57 -0.04 12.17
C LYS A 6 -10.03 0.39 12.34
N GLY A 7 -10.70 -0.07 13.39
CA GLY A 7 -12.13 0.17 13.63
C GLY A 7 -13.06 -0.78 12.86
N ARG A 8 -12.58 -1.92 12.35
CA ARG A 8 -13.33 -2.92 11.58
C ARG A 8 -13.99 -2.39 10.29
N HIS A 9 -13.51 -1.27 9.75
CA HIS A 9 -13.97 -0.79 8.45
C HIS A 9 -13.45 -1.71 7.34
N ILE A 10 -14.37 -2.29 6.58
CA ILE A 10 -14.06 -3.11 5.41
C ILE A 10 -13.88 -2.16 4.23
N ARG A 11 -12.77 -2.33 3.51
CA ARG A 11 -12.51 -1.61 2.26
C ARG A 11 -12.26 -2.60 1.14
N THR A 12 -12.92 -2.39 0.03
CA THR A 12 -12.67 -3.14 -1.19
C THR A 12 -11.68 -2.36 -2.05
N VAL A 13 -10.52 -2.95 -2.30
CA VAL A 13 -9.46 -2.34 -3.12
C VAL A 13 -9.35 -3.12 -4.42
N PRO A 14 -9.37 -2.45 -5.59
CA PRO A 14 -9.11 -3.11 -6.86
C PRO A 14 -7.66 -3.63 -6.89
N VAL A 15 -7.48 -4.83 -7.39
CA VAL A 15 -6.17 -5.49 -7.46
C VAL A 15 -5.90 -5.84 -8.91
N PRO A 16 -4.76 -5.43 -9.50
CA PRO A 16 -4.37 -5.84 -10.83
C PRO A 16 -4.28 -7.36 -10.97
N ASN A 17 -4.58 -7.89 -12.15
CA ASN A 17 -4.62 -9.34 -12.39
C ASN A 17 -3.30 -10.05 -12.06
N TRP A 18 -2.16 -9.42 -12.34
CA TRP A 18 -0.86 -9.99 -12.02
C TRP A 18 -0.62 -10.11 -10.50
N VAL A 19 -1.11 -9.13 -9.72
CA VAL A 19 -1.05 -9.20 -8.24
C VAL A 19 -1.96 -10.30 -7.73
N LYS A 20 -3.18 -10.40 -8.27
CA LYS A 20 -4.11 -11.48 -7.92
C LYS A 20 -3.49 -12.84 -8.18
N SER A 21 -2.91 -13.05 -9.36
CA SER A 21 -2.24 -14.30 -9.71
C SER A 21 -1.09 -14.66 -8.77
N ALA A 22 -0.29 -13.66 -8.38
CA ALA A 22 0.81 -13.86 -7.43
C ALA A 22 0.29 -14.24 -6.02
N VAL A 23 -0.78 -13.60 -5.56
CA VAL A 23 -1.42 -13.93 -4.26
C VAL A 23 -2.05 -15.31 -4.30
N ASP A 24 -2.74 -15.68 -5.39
CA ASP A 24 -3.36 -16.99 -5.55
C ASP A 24 -2.28 -18.09 -5.54
N ALA A 25 -1.17 -17.91 -6.27
CA ALA A 25 -0.04 -18.84 -6.27
C ALA A 25 0.59 -18.98 -4.87
N TRP A 26 0.76 -17.87 -4.16
CA TRP A 26 1.28 -17.86 -2.79
C TRP A 26 0.37 -18.62 -1.83
N THR A 27 -0.92 -18.34 -1.83
CA THR A 27 -1.89 -18.99 -0.93
C THR A 27 -2.03 -20.47 -1.22
N ALA A 28 -2.01 -20.87 -2.50
CA ALA A 28 -2.02 -22.27 -2.90
C ALA A 28 -0.75 -23.01 -2.42
N ALA A 29 0.43 -22.45 -2.68
CA ALA A 29 1.71 -23.03 -2.27
C ALA A 29 1.84 -23.13 -0.73
N GLY A 30 1.31 -22.13 -0.01
CA GLY A 30 1.35 -22.09 1.46
C GLY A 30 0.22 -22.83 2.16
N GLY A 31 -0.75 -23.40 1.42
CA GLY A 31 -1.94 -24.05 2.00
C GLY A 31 -2.80 -23.09 2.82
N ILE A 32 -2.85 -21.80 2.43
CA ILE A 32 -3.54 -20.74 3.18
C ILE A 32 -4.97 -20.65 2.70
N SER A 33 -5.92 -21.19 3.44
CA SER A 33 -7.35 -21.14 3.13
C SER A 33 -8.11 -20.04 3.89
N SER A 34 -7.57 -19.56 5.01
CA SER A 34 -8.24 -18.57 5.86
C SER A 34 -7.24 -17.75 6.69
N GLY A 35 -7.69 -16.62 7.21
CA GLY A 35 -6.90 -15.74 8.07
C GLY A 35 -5.99 -14.80 7.29
N ARG A 36 -4.86 -14.43 7.86
CA ARG A 36 -3.92 -13.50 7.24
C ARG A 36 -3.20 -14.12 6.05
N VAL A 37 -3.14 -13.40 4.94
CA VAL A 37 -2.51 -13.84 3.68
C VAL A 37 -1.00 -13.98 3.83
N PHE A 38 -0.34 -13.00 4.42
CA PHE A 38 1.12 -13.02 4.56
C PHE A 38 1.54 -13.72 5.84
N ARG A 39 2.39 -14.72 5.71
CA ARG A 39 2.90 -15.56 6.80
C ARG A 39 4.41 -15.68 6.74
N CYS A 40 5.00 -16.14 7.84
CA CYS A 40 6.43 -16.38 7.87
C CYS A 40 6.80 -17.63 7.05
N VAL A 41 7.99 -17.60 6.44
CA VAL A 41 8.59 -18.75 5.75
C VAL A 41 9.88 -19.11 6.46
N SER A 42 10.04 -20.39 6.79
CA SER A 42 11.27 -20.91 7.37
C SER A 42 12.38 -20.99 6.32
N LYS A 43 13.64 -21.14 6.76
CA LYS A 43 14.78 -21.36 5.84
C LYS A 43 14.63 -22.61 4.97
N ARG A 44 13.79 -23.57 5.40
CA ARG A 44 13.47 -24.79 4.64
C ARG A 44 12.31 -24.62 3.65
N GLY A 45 11.76 -23.39 3.52
CA GLY A 45 10.64 -23.11 2.62
C GLY A 45 9.24 -23.42 3.21
N SER A 46 9.16 -23.86 4.47
CA SER A 46 7.85 -24.15 5.08
C SER A 46 7.18 -22.88 5.59
N VAL A 47 5.90 -22.72 5.26
CA VAL A 47 5.07 -21.61 5.76
C VAL A 47 4.64 -21.93 7.20
N TRP A 48 4.76 -20.96 8.09
CA TRP A 48 4.39 -21.11 9.49
C TRP A 48 3.82 -19.82 10.10
N GLY A 49 3.18 -19.96 11.25
CA GLY A 49 2.61 -18.84 11.99
C GLY A 49 1.29 -18.34 11.41
N THR A 50 0.67 -17.39 12.11
CA THR A 50 -0.65 -16.84 11.79
C THR A 50 -0.57 -15.52 11.01
N GLY A 51 0.62 -14.99 10.80
CA GLY A 51 0.83 -13.73 10.10
C GLY A 51 2.25 -13.20 10.28
N ILE A 52 2.54 -12.09 9.64
CA ILE A 52 3.77 -11.29 9.82
C ILE A 52 3.45 -10.02 10.61
N ASN A 53 4.45 -9.46 11.29
CA ASN A 53 4.31 -8.19 11.98
C ASN A 53 4.68 -6.99 11.07
N GLU A 54 4.35 -5.79 11.52
CA GLU A 54 4.62 -4.56 10.78
C GLU A 54 6.11 -4.32 10.49
N LYS A 55 7.00 -4.75 11.39
CA LYS A 55 8.46 -4.62 11.18
C LYS A 55 8.93 -5.43 9.99
N VAL A 56 8.37 -6.61 9.75
CA VAL A 56 8.71 -7.44 8.59
C VAL A 56 8.31 -6.72 7.30
N VAL A 57 7.10 -6.17 7.24
CA VAL A 57 6.64 -5.37 6.09
C VAL A 57 7.58 -4.19 5.84
N TRP A 58 7.94 -3.48 6.90
CA TRP A 58 8.84 -2.35 6.84
C TRP A 58 10.23 -2.74 6.31
N CYS A 59 10.79 -3.86 6.77
CA CYS A 59 12.07 -4.38 6.29
C CYS A 59 12.01 -4.74 4.80
N VAL A 60 10.95 -5.43 4.36
CA VAL A 60 10.76 -5.81 2.95
C VAL A 60 10.69 -4.57 2.06
N VAL A 61 9.90 -3.57 2.44
CA VAL A 61 9.76 -2.32 1.68
C VAL A 61 11.12 -1.62 1.56
N ARG A 62 11.89 -1.53 2.65
CA ARG A 62 13.22 -0.91 2.62
C ARG A 62 14.24 -1.69 1.78
N GLU A 63 14.21 -3.01 1.86
CA GLU A 63 15.08 -3.87 1.04
C GLU A 63 14.78 -3.70 -0.46
N CYS A 64 13.50 -3.72 -0.83
CA CYS A 64 13.08 -3.47 -2.21
C CYS A 64 13.47 -2.06 -2.68
N ALA A 65 13.31 -1.05 -1.84
CA ALA A 65 13.72 0.32 -2.14
C ALA A 65 15.23 0.41 -2.39
N ALA A 66 16.04 -0.19 -1.51
CA ALA A 66 17.48 -0.20 -1.66
C ALA A 66 17.93 -0.88 -2.96
N LYS A 67 17.32 -2.03 -3.31
CA LYS A 67 17.57 -2.72 -4.59
C LYS A 67 17.21 -1.87 -5.82
N SER A 68 16.25 -0.96 -5.66
CA SER A 68 15.82 -0.01 -6.71
C SER A 68 16.59 1.32 -6.67
N GLY A 69 17.63 1.46 -5.84
CA GLY A 69 18.43 2.67 -5.71
C GLY A 69 17.74 3.79 -4.91
N ILE A 70 16.65 3.51 -4.22
CA ILE A 70 15.92 4.50 -3.41
C ILE A 70 16.45 4.46 -1.97
N VAL A 71 17.16 5.50 -1.57
CA VAL A 71 17.90 5.52 -0.29
C VAL A 71 16.99 5.60 0.94
N LYS A 72 15.86 6.32 0.83
CA LYS A 72 14.94 6.52 1.95
C LYS A 72 13.49 6.31 1.48
N LEU A 73 12.93 5.17 1.79
CA LEU A 73 11.52 4.88 1.54
C LEU A 73 10.93 4.18 2.76
N ALA A 74 9.84 4.73 3.27
CA ALA A 74 9.02 4.09 4.30
C ALA A 74 7.70 3.58 3.69
N PRO A 75 7.01 2.60 4.30
CA PRO A 75 5.72 2.13 3.82
C PRO A 75 4.68 3.24 3.64
N HIS A 76 4.72 4.27 4.50
CA HIS A 76 3.81 5.41 4.39
C HIS A 76 4.08 6.29 3.14
N ASP A 77 5.31 6.31 2.65
CA ASP A 77 5.65 7.03 1.41
C ASP A 77 5.05 6.35 0.18
N LEU A 78 4.92 5.01 0.19
CA LEU A 78 4.20 4.27 -0.85
C LEU A 78 2.74 4.71 -0.94
N ARG A 79 2.12 4.94 0.20
CA ARG A 79 0.74 5.43 0.28
C ARG A 79 0.60 6.83 -0.30
N ARG A 80 1.53 7.73 0.02
CA ARG A 80 1.59 9.09 -0.55
C ARG A 80 1.83 9.06 -2.05
N SER A 81 2.73 8.20 -2.52
CA SER A 81 3.02 8.01 -3.93
C SER A 81 1.80 7.49 -4.69
N CYS A 82 1.08 6.52 -4.12
CA CYS A 82 -0.17 6.03 -4.69
C CYS A 82 -1.20 7.16 -4.84
N ALA A 83 -1.42 7.95 -3.79
CA ALA A 83 -2.33 9.10 -3.84
C ALA A 83 -1.95 10.09 -4.96
N ARG A 84 -0.66 10.43 -5.05
CA ARG A 84 -0.15 11.35 -6.08
C ARG A 84 -0.32 10.79 -7.49
N LEU A 85 0.01 9.53 -7.70
CA LEU A 85 -0.13 8.87 -9.01
C LEU A 85 -1.60 8.80 -9.45
N CYS A 86 -2.51 8.47 -8.55
CA CYS A 86 -3.94 8.47 -8.82
C CYS A 86 -4.43 9.86 -9.21
N HIS A 87 -3.99 10.90 -8.50
CA HIS A 87 -4.36 12.30 -8.80
C HIS A 87 -3.80 12.75 -10.16
N VAL A 88 -2.53 12.47 -10.46
CA VAL A 88 -1.91 12.78 -11.77
C VAL A 88 -2.60 12.04 -12.92
N ALA A 89 -3.12 10.84 -12.66
CA ALA A 89 -3.91 10.08 -13.63
C ALA A 89 -5.35 10.57 -13.80
N GLY A 90 -5.73 11.68 -13.16
CA GLY A 90 -7.06 12.28 -13.26
C GLY A 90 -8.09 11.75 -12.27
N GLY A 91 -7.66 11.01 -11.24
CA GLY A 91 -8.55 10.55 -10.18
C GLY A 91 -9.02 11.70 -9.29
N GLU A 92 -10.31 11.69 -8.96
CA GLU A 92 -10.87 12.67 -8.04
C GLU A 92 -10.42 12.41 -6.60
N ILE A 93 -10.31 13.47 -5.82
CA ILE A 93 -9.78 13.43 -4.45
C ILE A 93 -10.62 12.54 -3.55
N GLU A 94 -11.94 12.59 -3.70
CA GLU A 94 -12.88 11.75 -2.96
C GLU A 94 -12.68 10.26 -3.25
N GLN A 95 -12.42 9.90 -4.50
CA GLN A 95 -12.12 8.53 -4.92
C GLN A 95 -10.80 8.06 -4.31
N ILE A 96 -9.79 8.92 -4.30
CA ILE A 96 -8.48 8.62 -3.70
C ILE A 96 -8.62 8.48 -2.18
N GLN A 97 -9.41 9.30 -1.52
CA GLN A 97 -9.72 9.18 -0.09
C GLN A 97 -10.43 7.87 0.22
N PHE A 98 -11.38 7.47 -0.60
CA PHE A 98 -12.09 6.21 -0.45
C PHE A 98 -11.14 5.01 -0.61
N LEU A 99 -10.27 5.04 -1.61
CA LEU A 99 -9.27 4.00 -1.89
C LEU A 99 -8.27 3.84 -0.74
N LEU A 100 -7.75 4.95 -0.23
CA LEU A 100 -6.70 4.94 0.79
C LEU A 100 -7.26 4.95 2.22
N GLY A 101 -8.53 5.31 2.39
CA GLY A 101 -9.15 5.57 3.68
C GLY A 101 -8.77 6.94 4.25
N ASN A 102 -9.65 7.42 5.09
CA ASN A 102 -9.60 8.79 5.62
C ASN A 102 -8.59 8.93 6.77
N ASP A 103 -7.28 8.93 6.45
CA ASP A 103 -6.18 9.05 7.41
C ASP A 103 -5.45 10.40 7.39
N GLY A 104 -6.03 11.39 6.73
CA GLY A 104 -5.44 12.73 6.59
C GLY A 104 -4.30 12.83 5.57
N THR A 105 -3.99 11.77 4.82
CA THR A 105 -2.94 11.82 3.77
C THR A 105 -3.38 12.69 2.60
N VAL A 106 -4.62 12.57 2.16
CA VAL A 106 -5.16 13.28 0.99
C VAL A 106 -5.38 14.77 1.26
N PRO A 107 -5.98 15.20 2.40
CA PRO A 107 -6.10 16.62 2.73
C PRO A 107 -4.74 17.35 2.79
N ARG A 108 -3.69 16.68 3.29
CA ARG A 108 -2.33 17.26 3.29
C ARG A 108 -1.73 17.39 1.89
N MET A 109 -2.08 16.52 0.96
CA MET A 109 -1.68 16.64 -0.43
C MET A 109 -2.40 17.78 -1.13
N GLN A 110 -3.69 17.93 -0.88
CA GLN A 110 -4.50 19.02 -1.43
C GLN A 110 -3.94 20.39 -1.03
N ALA A 111 -3.68 20.60 0.25
CA ALA A 111 -3.06 21.83 0.75
C ALA A 111 -1.72 22.15 0.07
N LYS A 112 -0.90 21.12 -0.22
CA LYS A 112 0.37 21.32 -0.94
C LYS A 112 0.19 21.63 -2.43
N VAL A 113 -0.82 21.09 -3.08
CA VAL A 113 -1.13 21.37 -4.49
C VAL A 113 -1.63 22.80 -4.63
N GLU A 114 -2.50 23.24 -3.73
CA GLU A 114 -3.01 24.63 -3.68
C GLU A 114 -1.87 25.62 -3.42
N GLU A 115 -0.97 25.36 -2.47
CA GLU A 115 0.21 26.16 -2.18
C GLU A 115 1.19 26.25 -3.38
N CYS A 116 1.36 25.17 -4.14
CA CYS A 116 2.15 25.18 -5.38
C CYS A 116 1.46 25.96 -6.51
N GLY A 117 0.14 25.85 -6.64
CA GLY A 117 -0.64 26.57 -7.63
C GLY A 117 -0.59 28.09 -7.41
N GLU A 118 -0.69 28.53 -6.16
CA GLU A 118 -0.61 29.95 -5.81
C GLU A 118 0.78 30.56 -6.06
N ARG A 119 1.86 29.78 -5.95
CA ARG A 119 3.22 30.26 -6.27
C ARG A 119 3.44 30.46 -7.77
N LEU A 120 2.83 29.62 -8.61
CA LEU A 120 2.95 29.72 -10.07
C LEU A 120 2.14 30.87 -10.67
N HIS A 121 1.20 31.46 -9.92
CA HIS A 121 0.40 32.62 -10.37
C HIS A 121 0.91 33.96 -9.86
N ARG A 122 2.03 33.99 -9.11
CA ARG A 122 2.64 35.25 -8.60
C ARG A 122 3.81 35.77 -9.42
N ASP A 123 4.27 35.02 -10.41
CA ASP A 123 5.27 35.43 -11.40
C ASP A 123 4.58 35.77 -12.74
#